data_7a0261a7151d9a8bd643513244ab9b52
#
_entry.id   7a0261a7151d9a8bd643513244ab9b52
#
_cell.length_a   1.000
_cell.length_b   1.000
_cell.length_c   1.000
_cell.angle_alpha   90.00
_cell.angle_beta   90.00
_cell.angle_gamma   90.00
#
_symmetry.space_group_name_H-M   'P 1'
#
loop_
_entity.id
_entity.type
_entity.pdbx_description
1 polymer ?
#
loop_
_entity_poly.entity_id
_entity_poly.type
_entity_poly.pdbx_seq_one_letter_code
_entity_poly.pdbx_strand_id
1 'polypeptide(L)'
;MLPQEFIDEVRPLLGGELDAFLRALNEPPALALRLNRLRGDMSPFAAEFVDGEVPWAADGRYLKPGARPGRSLGHDLGAFYLQEASAMVSASVLDAQPGEKILDLCAAPGGKTSQIAFAMGGAGALVSNEPVPSRAKILAENVERLGIGSGVVVSAYPDALARRWPEHFDGVLVDAPCSGEGMFRREPAARDEWSPRSPEGCARRQAEILDEAARMVRPGGRLVYSTCTFNALENEGSVEGFLARHPEFSPEEFSLPGIGLSSGGMLRVWPHRVRGDGHFVARLRKGGEPRPAKKERPARRGRAEEPLEPLLARLEGEIAELPPALRCGRLIRQADYVHLLPAGAPELDGVKVIKPGLCLMRVGRSHIQPMHALAKAAGLRPRRTMDADEALARRVLSGEKPKLDGERGWTLLQWRGLPVGFLKTGT
;
A
#
# COMPACT_ATOMS: atom_id res chain seq x y z
N MET A 1 16.58 23.68 15.50
CA MET A 1 17.93 23.63 14.87
C MET A 1 18.25 22.16 14.62
N LEU A 2 19.03 21.80 13.59
CA LEU A 2 19.45 20.39 13.41
C LEU A 2 20.43 20.01 14.51
N PRO A 3 20.38 18.77 15.06
CA PRO A 3 21.36 18.29 16.04
C PRO A 3 22.78 18.29 15.45
N GLN A 4 23.77 18.67 16.24
CA GLN A 4 25.15 18.75 15.76
C GLN A 4 25.69 17.35 15.46
N GLU A 5 25.36 16.37 16.28
CA GLU A 5 25.75 14.97 16.10
C GLU A 5 25.23 14.38 14.79
N PHE A 6 24.01 14.73 14.40
CA PHE A 6 23.46 14.37 13.09
C PHE A 6 24.30 14.97 11.94
N ILE A 7 24.66 16.24 12.05
CA ILE A 7 25.49 16.92 11.03
C ILE A 7 26.84 16.23 10.90
N ASP A 8 27.46 15.88 12.03
CA ASP A 8 28.77 15.21 12.04
C ASP A 8 28.68 13.78 11.47
N GLU A 9 27.58 13.09 11.67
CA GLU A 9 27.32 11.73 11.12
C GLU A 9 27.13 11.74 9.58
N VAL A 10 26.39 12.71 9.03
CA VAL A 10 26.15 12.78 7.58
C VAL A 10 27.29 13.42 6.79
N ARG A 11 28.16 14.18 7.44
CA ARG A 11 29.30 14.90 6.83
C ARG A 11 30.19 13.99 5.97
N PRO A 12 30.67 12.83 6.43
CA PRO A 12 31.53 11.94 5.61
C PRO A 12 30.81 11.35 4.40
N LEU A 13 29.47 11.25 4.44
CA LEU A 13 28.67 10.73 3.34
C LEU A 13 28.47 11.75 2.22
N LEU A 14 28.52 13.04 2.54
CA LEU A 14 28.19 14.14 1.63
C LEU A 14 29.43 14.91 1.13
N GLY A 15 30.50 14.92 1.91
CA GLY A 15 31.72 15.66 1.55
C GLY A 15 31.40 17.13 1.22
N GLY A 16 31.74 17.56 0.02
CA GLY A 16 31.51 18.92 -0.45
C GLY A 16 30.03 19.31 -0.69
N GLU A 17 29.10 18.37 -0.62
CA GLU A 17 27.67 18.61 -0.82
C GLU A 17 26.92 18.91 0.50
N LEU A 18 27.60 18.86 1.67
CA LEU A 18 26.98 19.04 2.98
C LEU A 18 26.16 20.33 3.08
N ASP A 19 26.68 21.45 2.62
CA ASP A 19 25.99 22.74 2.71
C ASP A 19 24.71 22.76 1.84
N ALA A 20 24.75 22.14 0.68
CA ALA A 20 23.55 22.02 -0.18
C ALA A 20 22.49 21.14 0.49
N PHE A 21 22.89 20.03 1.10
CA PHE A 21 22.01 19.16 1.86
C PHE A 21 21.35 19.86 3.06
N LEU A 22 22.14 20.57 3.87
CA LEU A 22 21.64 21.31 5.03
C LEU A 22 20.67 22.42 4.62
N ARG A 23 20.92 23.12 3.50
CA ARG A 23 19.95 24.08 2.94
C ARG A 23 18.67 23.40 2.56
N ALA A 24 18.73 22.27 1.83
CA ALA A 24 17.54 21.54 1.40
C ALA A 24 16.67 21.08 2.58
N LEU A 25 17.25 20.66 3.70
CA LEU A 25 16.52 20.27 4.90
C LEU A 25 15.78 21.46 5.60
N ASN A 26 16.14 22.70 5.29
CA ASN A 26 15.50 23.89 5.84
C ASN A 26 14.49 24.54 4.88
N GLU A 27 14.37 24.03 3.64
CA GLU A 27 13.34 24.47 2.70
C GLU A 27 11.98 23.84 3.02
N PRO A 28 10.86 24.42 2.56
CA PRO A 28 9.55 23.79 2.69
C PRO A 28 9.52 22.40 2.03
N PRO A 29 8.84 21.40 2.63
CA PRO A 29 8.79 20.05 2.07
C PRO A 29 8.08 20.03 0.72
N ALA A 30 8.59 19.23 -0.21
CA ALA A 30 7.91 18.97 -1.46
C ALA A 30 6.69 18.05 -1.19
N LEU A 31 5.52 18.51 -1.62
CA LEU A 31 4.29 17.72 -1.55
C LEU A 31 4.05 17.02 -2.89
N ALA A 32 3.53 15.81 -2.82
CA ALA A 32 3.17 15.04 -4.01
C ALA A 32 1.93 14.19 -3.77
N LEU A 33 1.35 13.71 -4.85
CA LEU A 33 0.28 12.71 -4.85
C LEU A 33 0.57 11.64 -5.90
N ARG A 34 -0.17 10.55 -5.81
CA ARG A 34 -0.15 9.50 -6.82
C ARG A 34 -1.55 9.19 -7.30
N LEU A 35 -1.75 9.26 -8.62
CA LEU A 35 -3.01 9.00 -9.29
C LEU A 35 -3.39 7.51 -9.14
N ASN A 36 -4.67 7.23 -8.94
CA ASN A 36 -5.18 5.88 -8.80
C ASN A 36 -5.54 5.28 -10.17
N ARG A 37 -4.56 4.71 -10.86
CA ARG A 37 -4.76 4.10 -12.18
C ARG A 37 -5.65 2.86 -12.21
N LEU A 38 -5.99 2.25 -11.06
CA LEU A 38 -7.00 1.19 -11.02
C LEU A 38 -8.38 1.68 -11.47
N ARG A 39 -8.62 3.00 -11.41
CA ARG A 39 -9.87 3.65 -11.82
C ARG A 39 -9.80 4.29 -13.21
N GLY A 40 -8.72 4.05 -13.96
CA GLY A 40 -8.46 4.71 -15.23
C GLY A 40 -7.75 6.06 -15.07
N ASP A 41 -8.01 7.00 -15.97
CA ASP A 41 -7.39 8.32 -15.92
C ASP A 41 -8.02 9.20 -14.83
N MET A 42 -7.25 9.42 -13.76
CA MET A 42 -7.64 10.27 -12.62
C MET A 42 -7.04 11.69 -12.70
N SER A 43 -6.34 12.02 -13.77
CA SER A 43 -5.75 13.36 -13.97
C SER A 43 -6.74 14.50 -13.82
N PRO A 44 -8.01 14.42 -14.32
CA PRO A 44 -8.97 15.50 -14.18
C PRO A 44 -9.32 15.87 -12.72
N PHE A 45 -9.15 14.93 -11.78
CA PHE A 45 -9.40 15.17 -10.35
C PHE A 45 -8.23 15.80 -9.61
N ALA A 46 -7.06 15.84 -10.24
CA ALA A 46 -5.84 16.38 -9.66
C ALA A 46 -5.31 17.62 -10.41
N ALA A 47 -5.81 17.92 -11.60
CA ALA A 47 -5.25 18.92 -12.53
C ALA A 47 -5.03 20.31 -11.90
N GLU A 48 -5.95 20.77 -11.05
CA GLU A 48 -5.84 22.07 -10.38
C GLU A 48 -4.70 22.12 -9.34
N PHE A 49 -4.30 20.97 -8.79
CA PHE A 49 -3.36 20.86 -7.68
C PHE A 49 -1.93 20.57 -8.13
N VAL A 50 -1.72 20.01 -9.33
CA VAL A 50 -0.44 19.43 -9.73
C VAL A 50 0.49 20.44 -10.41
N ASP A 51 1.81 20.21 -10.22
CA ASP A 51 2.91 21.02 -10.74
C ASP A 51 4.07 20.10 -11.17
N GLY A 52 3.82 19.30 -12.20
CA GLY A 52 4.81 18.41 -12.79
C GLY A 52 4.74 16.96 -12.30
N GLU A 53 5.57 16.13 -12.92
CA GLU A 53 5.62 14.68 -12.71
C GLU A 53 6.74 14.29 -11.76
N VAL A 54 6.56 13.20 -11.01
CA VAL A 54 7.62 12.54 -10.23
C VAL A 54 8.31 11.53 -11.16
N PRO A 55 9.57 11.74 -11.58
CA PRO A 55 10.18 10.95 -12.65
C PRO A 55 10.28 9.44 -12.37
N TRP A 56 10.45 9.06 -11.09
CA TRP A 56 10.60 7.66 -10.65
C TRP A 56 9.29 6.97 -10.27
N ALA A 57 8.15 7.63 -10.45
CA ALA A 57 6.84 7.05 -10.15
C ALA A 57 5.84 7.47 -11.23
N ALA A 58 5.46 6.56 -12.11
CA ALA A 58 4.65 6.83 -13.30
C ALA A 58 3.35 7.62 -13.02
N ASP A 59 2.70 7.34 -11.89
CA ASP A 59 1.46 8.00 -11.45
C ASP A 59 1.72 9.15 -10.46
N GLY A 60 3.00 9.43 -10.15
CA GLY A 60 3.41 10.46 -9.21
C GLY A 60 3.30 11.86 -9.82
N ARG A 61 2.76 12.80 -9.03
CA ARG A 61 2.64 14.21 -9.43
C ARG A 61 3.06 15.10 -8.27
N TYR A 62 3.91 16.07 -8.52
CA TYR A 62 4.19 17.13 -7.56
C TYR A 62 3.00 18.05 -7.40
N LEU A 63 2.86 18.63 -6.23
CA LEU A 63 1.81 19.59 -5.93
C LEU A 63 2.33 21.03 -6.04
N LYS A 64 1.45 21.93 -6.45
CA LYS A 64 1.66 23.37 -6.37
C LYS A 64 1.82 23.80 -4.92
N PRO A 65 2.65 24.81 -4.63
CA PRO A 65 2.74 25.39 -3.30
C PRO A 65 1.36 25.78 -2.75
N GLY A 66 1.07 25.38 -1.51
CA GLY A 66 -0.20 25.70 -0.85
C GLY A 66 -1.42 24.88 -1.29
N ALA A 67 -1.29 23.99 -2.27
CA ALA A 67 -2.37 23.09 -2.69
C ALA A 67 -2.83 22.18 -1.55
N ARG A 68 -4.15 21.97 -1.44
CA ARG A 68 -4.77 21.17 -0.37
C ARG A 68 -5.70 20.08 -0.96
N PRO A 69 -5.21 19.18 -1.81
CA PRO A 69 -6.03 18.18 -2.47
C PRO A 69 -6.72 17.20 -1.49
N GLY A 70 -6.19 17.02 -0.28
CA GLY A 70 -6.81 16.21 0.77
C GLY A 70 -8.18 16.67 1.26
N ARG A 71 -8.62 17.88 0.87
CA ARG A 71 -9.96 18.42 1.16
C ARG A 71 -10.94 18.24 0.01
N SER A 72 -10.48 17.69 -1.11
CA SER A 72 -11.31 17.51 -2.29
C SER A 72 -12.12 16.22 -2.22
N LEU A 73 -13.29 16.24 -2.84
CA LEU A 73 -14.12 15.04 -2.98
C LEU A 73 -13.40 13.96 -3.81
N GLY A 74 -12.53 14.34 -4.74
CA GLY A 74 -11.67 13.39 -5.47
C GLY A 74 -10.78 12.56 -4.55
N HIS A 75 -10.19 13.18 -3.52
CA HIS A 75 -9.42 12.47 -2.50
C HIS A 75 -10.30 11.51 -1.69
N ASP A 76 -11.45 11.98 -1.20
CA ASP A 76 -12.38 11.18 -0.38
C ASP A 76 -12.92 9.96 -1.14
N LEU A 77 -13.09 10.11 -2.45
CA LEU A 77 -13.55 9.05 -3.36
C LEU A 77 -12.40 8.20 -3.94
N GLY A 78 -11.15 8.46 -3.55
CA GLY A 78 -10.01 7.62 -3.90
C GLY A 78 -9.47 7.81 -5.31
N ALA A 79 -9.61 8.99 -5.91
CA ALA A 79 -8.99 9.32 -7.20
C ALA A 79 -7.46 9.35 -7.12
N PHE A 80 -6.89 9.64 -5.94
CA PHE A 80 -5.46 9.69 -5.70
C PHE A 80 -5.11 9.45 -4.22
N TYR A 81 -3.82 9.22 -3.98
CA TYR A 81 -3.23 9.11 -2.65
C TYR A 81 -2.15 10.18 -2.46
N LEU A 82 -2.15 10.87 -1.31
CA LEU A 82 -1.11 11.85 -0.95
C LEU A 82 0.12 11.11 -0.43
N GLN A 83 1.25 11.30 -1.07
CA GLN A 83 2.50 10.66 -0.67
C GLN A 83 3.68 11.56 -1.02
N GLU A 84 4.66 11.58 -0.15
CA GLU A 84 5.94 12.22 -0.40
C GLU A 84 6.68 11.54 -1.56
N ALA A 85 7.32 12.33 -2.42
CA ALA A 85 7.89 11.82 -3.67
C ALA A 85 9.00 10.79 -3.46
N SER A 86 9.94 11.02 -2.52
CA SER A 86 11.03 10.07 -2.23
C SER A 86 10.49 8.73 -1.70
N ALA A 87 9.41 8.76 -0.91
CA ALA A 87 8.78 7.55 -0.38
C ALA A 87 8.13 6.66 -1.46
N MET A 88 7.96 7.18 -2.70
CA MET A 88 7.49 6.39 -3.84
C MET A 88 8.57 5.46 -4.41
N VAL A 89 9.85 5.72 -4.13
CA VAL A 89 11.00 4.98 -4.65
C VAL A 89 10.91 3.49 -4.30
N SER A 90 10.59 3.16 -3.04
CA SER A 90 10.60 1.78 -2.53
C SER A 90 9.69 0.84 -3.31
N ALA A 91 8.45 1.26 -3.57
CA ALA A 91 7.49 0.46 -4.33
C ALA A 91 7.83 0.46 -5.84
N SER A 92 8.46 1.53 -6.37
CA SER A 92 8.98 1.52 -7.74
C SER A 92 10.12 0.52 -7.92
N VAL A 93 11.03 0.41 -6.94
CA VAL A 93 12.12 -0.57 -6.93
C VAL A 93 11.61 -2.00 -6.72
N LEU A 94 10.54 -2.19 -5.94
CA LEU A 94 9.90 -3.49 -5.81
C LEU A 94 9.41 -4.01 -7.15
N ASP A 95 8.96 -3.14 -8.04
CA ASP A 95 8.51 -3.45 -9.40
C ASP A 95 7.50 -4.61 -9.43
N ALA A 96 6.43 -4.48 -8.63
CA ALA A 96 5.40 -5.50 -8.51
C ALA A 96 4.63 -5.67 -9.82
N GLN A 97 4.48 -6.94 -10.25
CA GLN A 97 3.82 -7.30 -11.51
C GLN A 97 2.41 -7.88 -11.27
N PRO A 98 1.49 -7.74 -12.24
CA PRO A 98 0.19 -8.39 -12.18
C PRO A 98 0.30 -9.91 -11.96
N GLY A 99 -0.48 -10.44 -11.03
CA GLY A 99 -0.52 -11.87 -10.70
C GLY A 99 0.45 -12.32 -9.62
N GLU A 100 1.38 -11.48 -9.19
CA GLU A 100 2.31 -11.80 -8.11
C GLU A 100 1.66 -11.85 -6.72
N LYS A 101 2.35 -12.51 -5.80
CA LYS A 101 2.06 -12.53 -4.36
C LYS A 101 3.04 -11.60 -3.66
N ILE A 102 2.57 -10.46 -3.21
CA ILE A 102 3.42 -9.43 -2.62
C ILE A 102 3.06 -9.22 -1.14
N LEU A 103 4.09 -9.05 -0.32
CA LEU A 103 3.96 -8.65 1.08
C LEU A 103 4.55 -7.25 1.28
N ASP A 104 3.75 -6.33 1.79
CA ASP A 104 4.19 -5.07 2.37
C ASP A 104 4.21 -5.25 3.90
N LEU A 105 5.41 -5.43 4.47
CA LEU A 105 5.56 -5.95 5.85
C LEU A 105 5.39 -4.87 6.92
N CYS A 106 5.64 -3.59 6.59
CA CYS A 106 5.53 -2.43 7.49
C CYS A 106 4.66 -1.35 6.82
N ALA A 107 3.40 -1.68 6.52
CA ALA A 107 2.62 -1.06 5.46
C ALA A 107 1.92 0.27 5.83
N ALA A 108 1.61 0.51 7.12
CA ALA A 108 0.81 1.68 7.48
C ALA A 108 1.54 3.02 7.23
N PRO A 109 0.83 4.04 6.75
CA PRO A 109 -0.63 4.12 6.56
C PRO A 109 -1.16 3.66 5.20
N GLY A 110 -0.33 3.07 4.28
CA GLY A 110 -0.79 2.48 3.03
C GLY A 110 -0.29 3.18 1.76
N GLY A 111 0.69 4.09 1.86
CA GLY A 111 1.27 4.78 0.72
C GLY A 111 1.95 3.82 -0.25
N LYS A 112 2.84 2.96 0.24
CA LYS A 112 3.54 1.95 -0.55
C LYS A 112 2.61 0.82 -0.97
N THR A 113 1.76 0.34 -0.06
CA THR A 113 0.68 -0.63 -0.34
C THR A 113 -0.15 -0.22 -1.57
N SER A 114 -0.61 1.03 -1.61
CA SER A 114 -1.44 1.49 -2.74
C SER A 114 -0.65 1.61 -4.04
N GLN A 115 0.63 1.98 -3.99
CA GLN A 115 1.49 2.01 -5.16
C GLN A 115 1.70 0.61 -5.74
N ILE A 116 1.97 -0.36 -4.87
CA ILE A 116 2.08 -1.79 -5.23
C ILE A 116 0.77 -2.27 -5.87
N ALA A 117 -0.37 -2.01 -5.23
CA ALA A 117 -1.67 -2.41 -5.77
C ALA A 117 -1.95 -1.82 -7.16
N PHE A 118 -1.54 -0.56 -7.38
CA PHE A 118 -1.70 0.09 -8.68
C PHE A 118 -0.78 -0.54 -9.74
N ALA A 119 0.45 -0.91 -9.38
CA ALA A 119 1.35 -1.62 -10.27
C ALA A 119 0.82 -3.00 -10.65
N MET A 120 0.25 -3.73 -9.69
CA MET A 120 -0.35 -5.06 -9.91
C MET A 120 -1.65 -5.01 -10.73
N GLY A 121 -2.23 -3.86 -11.01
CA GLY A 121 -3.46 -3.74 -11.82
C GLY A 121 -4.68 -4.45 -11.23
N GLY A 122 -4.70 -4.72 -9.93
CA GLY A 122 -5.76 -5.46 -9.25
C GLY A 122 -5.68 -6.99 -9.36
N ALA A 123 -4.65 -7.54 -10.03
CA ALA A 123 -4.43 -8.98 -10.17
C ALA A 123 -3.38 -9.49 -9.17
N GLY A 124 -3.50 -10.75 -8.72
CA GLY A 124 -2.61 -11.36 -7.73
C GLY A 124 -3.06 -11.12 -6.29
N ALA A 125 -2.16 -11.29 -5.32
CA ALA A 125 -2.44 -11.12 -3.90
C ALA A 125 -1.47 -10.13 -3.25
N LEU A 126 -2.00 -9.06 -2.68
CA LEU A 126 -1.26 -8.09 -1.88
C LEU A 126 -1.63 -8.26 -0.41
N VAL A 127 -0.67 -8.70 0.40
CA VAL A 127 -0.81 -8.74 1.85
C VAL A 127 -0.07 -7.54 2.43
N SER A 128 -0.76 -6.77 3.26
CA SER A 128 -0.20 -5.58 3.91
C SER A 128 -0.29 -5.75 5.41
N ASN A 129 0.84 -5.72 6.09
CA ASN A 129 0.93 -5.93 7.53
C ASN A 129 1.29 -4.65 8.29
N GLU A 130 0.68 -4.48 9.43
CA GLU A 130 1.06 -3.46 10.41
C GLU A 130 0.83 -4.02 11.82
N PRO A 131 1.89 -4.17 12.63
CA PRO A 131 1.76 -4.78 13.96
C PRO A 131 0.89 -3.96 14.92
N VAL A 132 0.80 -2.63 14.77
CA VAL A 132 -0.01 -1.76 15.62
C VAL A 132 -1.45 -1.73 15.13
N PRO A 133 -2.44 -2.28 15.88
CA PRO A 133 -3.81 -2.45 15.38
C PRO A 133 -4.54 -1.16 14.98
N SER A 134 -4.26 -0.04 15.66
CA SER A 134 -4.84 1.26 15.30
C SER A 134 -4.34 1.75 13.95
N ARG A 135 -3.05 1.60 13.66
CA ARG A 135 -2.46 1.92 12.36
C ARG A 135 -2.91 0.96 11.26
N ALA A 136 -3.08 -0.33 11.58
CA ALA A 136 -3.61 -1.32 10.64
C ALA A 136 -5.06 -1.02 10.21
N LYS A 137 -5.88 -0.40 11.07
CA LYS A 137 -7.22 0.08 10.71
C LYS A 137 -7.15 1.22 9.69
N ILE A 138 -6.28 2.22 9.91
CA ILE A 138 -6.07 3.33 8.96
C ILE A 138 -5.60 2.78 7.60
N LEU A 139 -4.70 1.79 7.60
CA LEU A 139 -4.27 1.10 6.39
C LEU A 139 -5.47 0.44 5.67
N ALA A 140 -6.32 -0.28 6.39
CA ALA A 140 -7.50 -0.93 5.82
C ALA A 140 -8.50 0.07 5.23
N GLU A 141 -8.72 1.21 5.88
CA GLU A 141 -9.56 2.30 5.40
C GLU A 141 -9.00 2.90 4.09
N ASN A 142 -7.68 3.12 3.99
CA ASN A 142 -7.04 3.58 2.77
C ASN A 142 -7.14 2.55 1.63
N VAL A 143 -6.92 1.26 1.92
CA VAL A 143 -7.10 0.17 0.96
C VAL A 143 -8.53 0.14 0.41
N GLU A 144 -9.54 0.34 1.27
CA GLU A 144 -10.95 0.39 0.87
C GLU A 144 -11.26 1.65 0.06
N ARG A 145 -10.88 2.83 0.55
CA ARG A 145 -11.11 4.13 -0.11
C ARG A 145 -10.56 4.14 -1.55
N LEU A 146 -9.39 3.54 -1.76
CA LEU A 146 -8.75 3.45 -3.07
C LEU A 146 -9.32 2.34 -3.97
N GLY A 147 -10.20 1.50 -3.45
CA GLY A 147 -10.85 0.43 -4.22
C GLY A 147 -9.97 -0.77 -4.53
N ILE A 148 -8.99 -1.04 -3.68
CA ILE A 148 -8.05 -2.14 -3.83
C ILE A 148 -8.73 -3.45 -3.42
N GLY A 149 -9.26 -4.19 -4.41
CA GLY A 149 -9.97 -5.46 -4.19
C GLY A 149 -9.07 -6.64 -3.86
N SER A 150 -7.81 -6.62 -4.34
CA SER A 150 -6.80 -7.68 -4.10
C SER A 150 -6.04 -7.52 -2.78
N GLY A 151 -6.40 -6.54 -1.94
CA GLY A 151 -5.69 -6.23 -0.71
C GLY A 151 -6.20 -6.99 0.52
N VAL A 152 -5.30 -7.68 1.21
CA VAL A 152 -5.52 -8.28 2.54
C VAL A 152 -4.74 -7.46 3.57
N VAL A 153 -5.37 -7.08 4.69
CA VAL A 153 -4.70 -6.34 5.77
C VAL A 153 -4.68 -7.18 7.02
N VAL A 154 -3.49 -7.38 7.57
CA VAL A 154 -3.26 -8.14 8.81
C VAL A 154 -2.52 -7.28 9.84
N SER A 155 -2.59 -7.73 11.12
CA SER A 155 -1.90 -7.05 12.22
C SER A 155 -1.17 -8.10 13.07
N ALA A 156 0.11 -8.32 12.76
CA ALA A 156 0.94 -9.30 13.43
C ALA A 156 2.42 -8.87 13.45
N TYR A 157 3.18 -9.40 14.37
CA TYR A 157 4.64 -9.27 14.35
C TYR A 157 5.25 -10.13 13.23
N PRO A 158 6.39 -9.72 12.63
CA PRO A 158 7.00 -10.40 11.50
C PRO A 158 7.31 -11.88 11.74
N ASP A 159 7.77 -12.24 12.93
CA ASP A 159 8.08 -13.62 13.34
C ASP A 159 6.85 -14.55 13.31
N ALA A 160 5.68 -14.03 13.70
CA ALA A 160 4.42 -14.77 13.63
C ALA A 160 3.99 -15.05 12.19
N LEU A 161 4.23 -14.10 11.28
CA LEU A 161 3.95 -14.25 9.86
C LEU A 161 4.93 -15.22 9.19
N ALA A 162 6.23 -15.09 9.47
CA ALA A 162 7.28 -15.95 8.90
C ALA A 162 7.12 -17.43 9.26
N ARG A 163 6.63 -17.74 10.47
CA ARG A 163 6.28 -19.13 10.85
C ARG A 163 5.13 -19.71 10.01
N ARG A 164 4.22 -18.87 9.52
CA ARG A 164 3.01 -19.30 8.81
C ARG A 164 3.15 -19.31 7.30
N TRP A 165 3.91 -18.36 6.78
CA TRP A 165 4.02 -18.10 5.34
C TRP A 165 5.46 -18.22 4.81
N PRO A 166 6.19 -19.30 5.15
CA PRO A 166 7.55 -19.48 4.67
C PRO A 166 7.56 -19.62 3.14
N GLU A 167 8.46 -18.90 2.49
CA GLU A 167 8.70 -18.93 1.04
C GLU A 167 7.42 -18.71 0.20
N HIS A 168 6.52 -17.86 0.67
CA HIS A 168 5.21 -17.68 0.02
C HIS A 168 5.21 -16.57 -1.04
N PHE A 169 5.97 -15.48 -0.83
CA PHE A 169 5.85 -14.26 -1.60
C PHE A 169 6.90 -14.14 -2.70
N ASP A 170 6.46 -13.62 -3.87
CA ASP A 170 7.31 -13.27 -5.02
C ASP A 170 8.18 -12.04 -4.71
N GLY A 171 7.63 -11.10 -3.97
CA GLY A 171 8.29 -9.91 -3.48
C GLY A 171 7.85 -9.53 -2.07
N VAL A 172 8.80 -9.07 -1.27
CA VAL A 172 8.56 -8.53 0.07
C VAL A 172 9.14 -7.13 0.13
N LEU A 173 8.32 -6.16 0.56
CA LEU A 173 8.74 -4.81 0.88
C LEU A 173 8.87 -4.66 2.40
N VAL A 174 10.03 -4.18 2.84
CA VAL A 174 10.31 -3.78 4.22
C VAL A 174 10.65 -2.30 4.23
N ASP A 175 9.62 -1.44 4.31
CA ASP A 175 9.79 -0.03 4.64
C ASP A 175 9.92 0.09 6.14
N ALA A 176 11.15 -0.04 6.63
CA ALA A 176 11.41 -0.33 8.02
C ALA A 176 11.18 0.87 8.95
N PRO A 177 10.72 0.65 10.18
CA PRO A 177 10.80 1.69 11.20
C PRO A 177 12.26 2.09 11.40
N CYS A 178 12.55 3.39 11.30
CA CYS A 178 13.89 3.97 11.33
C CYS A 178 13.95 5.21 12.20
N SER A 179 15.15 5.79 12.38
CA SER A 179 15.36 7.02 13.15
C SER A 179 14.68 8.26 12.55
N GLY A 180 14.24 8.19 11.29
CA GLY A 180 13.35 9.19 10.68
C GLY A 180 14.01 10.52 10.34
N GLU A 181 15.31 10.57 10.09
CA GLU A 181 16.05 11.80 9.81
C GLU A 181 15.52 12.57 8.58
N GLY A 182 14.96 11.87 7.59
CA GLY A 182 14.25 12.49 6.46
C GLY A 182 12.96 13.21 6.85
N MET A 183 12.41 12.94 8.04
CA MET A 183 11.23 13.65 8.57
C MET A 183 11.57 15.00 9.19
N PHE A 184 12.83 15.33 9.42
CA PHE A 184 13.28 16.60 10.03
C PHE A 184 12.76 17.84 9.30
N ARG A 185 12.47 17.72 8.01
CA ARG A 185 11.91 18.78 7.19
C ARG A 185 10.42 18.99 7.42
N ARG A 186 9.68 17.90 7.74
CA ARG A 186 8.21 17.90 7.90
C ARG A 186 7.76 18.06 9.33
N GLU A 187 8.48 17.42 10.25
CA GLU A 187 8.09 17.27 11.65
C GLU A 187 9.19 17.80 12.55
N PRO A 188 9.08 19.06 13.02
CA PRO A 188 10.05 19.63 13.93
C PRO A 188 10.29 18.78 15.19
N ALA A 189 9.23 18.12 15.71
CA ALA A 189 9.33 17.23 16.86
C ALA A 189 10.30 16.04 16.62
N ALA A 190 10.40 15.56 15.37
CA ALA A 190 11.35 14.48 15.04
C ALA A 190 12.81 14.89 15.27
N ARG A 191 13.13 16.20 15.16
CA ARG A 191 14.47 16.74 15.47
C ARG A 191 14.74 16.73 16.98
N ASP A 192 13.72 16.99 17.77
CA ASP A 192 13.83 17.10 19.23
C ASP A 192 13.87 15.72 19.90
N GLU A 193 13.22 14.74 19.30
CA GLU A 193 13.16 13.34 19.76
C GLU A 193 14.37 12.51 19.32
N TRP A 194 15.09 12.96 18.28
CA TRP A 194 16.25 12.25 17.74
C TRP A 194 17.43 12.32 18.72
N SER A 195 18.17 11.22 18.80
CA SER A 195 19.42 11.15 19.58
C SER A 195 20.42 10.23 18.86
N PRO A 196 21.73 10.33 19.13
CA PRO A 196 22.73 9.42 18.55
C PRO A 196 22.49 7.93 18.83
N ARG A 197 21.67 7.59 19.81
CA ARG A 197 21.28 6.21 20.13
C ARG A 197 20.10 5.71 19.31
N SER A 198 19.35 6.62 18.67
CA SER A 198 18.16 6.27 17.88
C SER A 198 18.51 5.35 16.70
N PRO A 199 19.56 5.62 15.88
CA PRO A 199 20.00 4.72 14.81
C PRO A 199 20.36 3.31 15.28
N GLU A 200 21.08 3.17 16.40
CA GLU A 200 21.47 1.84 16.94
C GLU A 200 20.26 0.97 17.33
N GLY A 201 19.27 1.59 17.98
CA GLY A 201 18.03 0.91 18.38
C GLY A 201 17.19 0.50 17.16
N CYS A 202 17.15 1.36 16.14
CA CYS A 202 16.45 1.09 14.88
C CYS A 202 17.16 -0.01 14.08
N ALA A 203 18.49 0.05 13.90
CA ALA A 203 19.26 -0.94 13.17
C ALA A 203 19.09 -2.35 13.74
N ARG A 204 19.07 -2.52 15.08
CA ARG A 204 18.78 -3.82 15.70
C ARG A 204 17.41 -4.35 15.35
N ARG A 205 16.38 -3.51 15.43
CA ARG A 205 15.00 -3.87 15.07
C ARG A 205 14.88 -4.18 13.58
N GLN A 206 15.56 -3.43 12.74
CA GLN A 206 15.60 -3.66 11.30
C GLN A 206 16.22 -5.01 10.96
N ALA A 207 17.32 -5.41 11.64
CA ALA A 207 17.93 -6.72 11.47
C ALA A 207 16.93 -7.84 11.78
N GLU A 208 16.20 -7.77 12.90
CA GLU A 208 15.17 -8.75 13.27
C GLU A 208 14.06 -8.82 12.22
N ILE A 209 13.57 -7.68 11.73
CA ILE A 209 12.52 -7.63 10.71
C ILE A 209 13.01 -8.22 9.38
N LEU A 210 14.23 -7.90 8.97
CA LEU A 210 14.84 -8.40 7.72
C LEU A 210 15.06 -9.91 7.76
N ASP A 211 15.52 -10.46 8.90
CA ASP A 211 15.72 -11.90 9.07
C ASP A 211 14.39 -12.67 8.94
N GLU A 212 13.30 -12.14 9.49
CA GLU A 212 11.97 -12.73 9.32
C GLU A 212 11.40 -12.52 7.90
N ALA A 213 11.67 -11.37 7.28
CA ALA A 213 11.27 -11.12 5.90
C ALA A 213 11.94 -12.10 4.92
N ALA A 214 13.23 -12.40 5.12
CA ALA A 214 13.99 -13.37 4.30
C ALA A 214 13.33 -14.75 4.23
N ARG A 215 12.73 -15.20 5.34
CA ARG A 215 12.03 -16.49 5.44
C ARG A 215 10.75 -16.53 4.60
N MET A 216 10.13 -15.37 4.36
CA MET A 216 8.87 -15.26 3.63
C MET A 216 9.05 -15.09 2.11
N VAL A 217 10.22 -14.65 1.66
CA VAL A 217 10.58 -14.57 0.25
C VAL A 217 10.79 -15.97 -0.32
N ARG A 218 10.12 -16.31 -1.42
CA ARG A 218 10.34 -17.60 -2.11
C ARG A 218 11.71 -17.64 -2.82
N PRO A 219 12.26 -18.82 -3.13
CA PRO A 219 13.41 -18.92 -4.01
C PRO A 219 13.14 -18.20 -5.35
N GLY A 220 14.13 -17.43 -5.83
CA GLY A 220 13.99 -16.57 -7.01
C GLY A 220 13.14 -15.31 -6.78
N GLY A 221 12.62 -15.08 -5.59
CA GLY A 221 11.89 -13.86 -5.21
C GLY A 221 12.81 -12.70 -4.85
N ARG A 222 12.22 -11.53 -4.58
CA ARG A 222 12.97 -10.31 -4.24
C ARG A 222 12.55 -9.73 -2.89
N LEU A 223 13.53 -9.13 -2.21
CA LEU A 223 13.36 -8.33 -1.00
C LEU A 223 13.76 -6.90 -1.31
N VAL A 224 12.89 -5.95 -1.02
CA VAL A 224 13.21 -4.53 -1.06
C VAL A 224 13.19 -3.99 0.35
N TYR A 225 14.30 -3.42 0.77
CA TYR A 225 14.49 -2.74 2.04
C TYR A 225 14.52 -1.24 1.82
N SER A 226 13.87 -0.46 2.68
CA SER A 226 13.92 1.00 2.60
C SER A 226 13.78 1.66 3.96
N THR A 227 14.34 2.86 4.06
CA THR A 227 14.25 3.76 5.21
C THR A 227 14.07 5.20 4.75
N CYS A 228 13.52 6.05 5.64
CA CYS A 228 13.52 7.50 5.48
C CYS A 228 14.60 8.15 6.35
N THR A 229 15.79 7.55 6.48
CA THR A 229 16.91 8.08 7.24
C THR A 229 18.18 8.20 6.39
N PHE A 230 19.21 8.90 6.89
CA PHE A 230 20.43 9.17 6.13
C PHE A 230 21.67 8.47 6.69
N ASN A 231 21.66 8.02 7.94
CA ASN A 231 22.83 7.39 8.54
C ASN A 231 23.19 6.06 7.84
N ALA A 232 24.48 5.73 7.84
CA ALA A 232 24.98 4.52 7.21
C ALA A 232 24.65 3.25 8.01
N LEU A 233 24.47 3.36 9.32
CA LEU A 233 24.21 2.22 10.19
C LEU A 233 22.89 1.53 9.86
N GLU A 234 21.84 2.32 9.70
CA GLU A 234 20.50 1.83 9.34
C GLU A 234 20.37 1.48 7.85
N ASN A 235 21.21 2.07 6.99
CA ASN A 235 21.15 1.92 5.54
C ASN A 235 22.10 0.81 5.06
N GLU A 236 23.28 1.15 4.61
CA GLU A 236 24.25 0.18 4.08
C GLU A 236 24.64 -0.87 5.12
N GLY A 237 24.83 -0.45 6.39
CA GLY A 237 25.18 -1.36 7.49
C GLY A 237 24.12 -2.43 7.76
N SER A 238 22.83 -2.08 7.66
CA SER A 238 21.73 -3.05 7.76
C SER A 238 21.73 -4.03 6.59
N VAL A 239 22.00 -3.56 5.36
CA VAL A 239 22.04 -4.42 4.17
C VAL A 239 23.27 -5.35 4.21
N GLU A 240 24.45 -4.83 4.54
CA GLU A 240 25.69 -5.61 4.65
C GLU A 240 25.58 -6.68 5.76
N GLY A 241 25.06 -6.28 6.92
CA GLY A 241 24.79 -7.22 8.02
C GLY A 241 23.78 -8.29 7.64
N PHE A 242 22.73 -7.95 6.88
CA PHE A 242 21.77 -8.90 6.35
C PHE A 242 22.43 -9.89 5.38
N LEU A 243 23.17 -9.41 4.39
CA LEU A 243 23.85 -10.28 3.41
C LEU A 243 24.88 -11.22 4.06
N ALA A 244 25.53 -10.78 5.12
CA ALA A 244 26.44 -11.65 5.89
C ALA A 244 25.72 -12.80 6.61
N ARG A 245 24.48 -12.58 7.06
CA ARG A 245 23.66 -13.63 7.72
C ARG A 245 22.87 -14.48 6.74
N HIS A 246 22.57 -13.96 5.53
CA HIS A 246 21.72 -14.58 4.52
C HIS A 246 22.47 -14.72 3.18
N PRO A 247 23.47 -15.63 3.08
CA PRO A 247 24.28 -15.81 1.87
C PRO A 247 23.47 -16.30 0.66
N GLU A 248 22.22 -16.72 0.87
CA GLU A 248 21.28 -17.06 -0.19
C GLU A 248 20.72 -15.82 -0.92
N PHE A 249 20.96 -14.61 -0.42
CA PHE A 249 20.59 -13.35 -1.07
C PHE A 249 21.80 -12.68 -1.72
N SER A 250 21.54 -12.01 -2.83
CA SER A 250 22.54 -11.17 -3.52
C SER A 250 21.93 -9.80 -3.86
N PRO A 251 22.76 -8.73 -3.90
CA PRO A 251 22.33 -7.44 -4.40
C PRO A 251 21.85 -7.55 -5.86
N GLU A 252 20.79 -6.84 -6.19
CA GLU A 252 20.25 -6.74 -7.55
C GLU A 252 20.21 -5.29 -8.00
N GLU A 253 20.98 -4.98 -9.06
CA GLU A 253 21.05 -3.62 -9.60
C GLU A 253 19.71 -3.20 -10.23
N PHE A 254 19.39 -1.92 -10.10
CA PHE A 254 18.22 -1.28 -10.70
C PHE A 254 18.54 0.17 -11.07
N SER A 255 17.70 0.75 -11.91
CA SER A 255 17.78 2.16 -12.29
C SER A 255 16.42 2.82 -12.14
N LEU A 256 16.42 4.06 -11.67
CA LEU A 256 15.22 4.88 -11.56
C LEU A 256 15.36 6.16 -12.37
N PRO A 257 14.36 6.48 -13.22
CA PRO A 257 14.33 7.74 -13.96
C PRO A 257 14.49 8.94 -13.02
N GLY A 258 15.37 9.89 -13.37
CA GLY A 258 15.58 11.12 -12.60
C GLY A 258 16.41 10.98 -11.32
N ILE A 259 16.82 9.75 -10.94
CA ILE A 259 17.70 9.51 -9.80
C ILE A 259 19.01 8.85 -10.25
N GLY A 260 18.93 7.77 -11.04
CA GLY A 260 20.09 7.08 -11.58
C GLY A 260 20.16 5.60 -11.28
N LEU A 261 21.35 5.03 -11.42
CA LEU A 261 21.66 3.62 -11.22
C LEU A 261 22.02 3.37 -9.75
N SER A 262 21.56 2.26 -9.20
CA SER A 262 22.01 1.74 -7.91
C SER A 262 23.48 1.32 -7.96
N SER A 263 24.10 1.16 -6.80
CA SER A 263 25.43 0.61 -6.65
C SER A 263 25.40 -0.48 -5.58
N GLY A 264 25.77 -1.70 -5.96
CA GLY A 264 25.61 -2.86 -5.08
C GLY A 264 24.15 -3.10 -4.67
N GLY A 265 23.17 -2.83 -5.60
CA GLY A 265 21.77 -2.96 -5.32
C GLY A 265 21.20 -1.91 -4.36
N MET A 266 21.93 -0.87 -4.03
CA MET A 266 21.55 0.18 -3.07
C MET A 266 21.51 1.56 -3.73
N LEU A 267 20.60 2.42 -3.29
CA LEU A 267 20.44 3.77 -3.80
C LEU A 267 20.03 4.74 -2.69
N ARG A 268 20.71 5.87 -2.59
CA ARG A 268 20.35 6.99 -1.74
C ARG A 268 19.66 8.08 -2.54
N VAL A 269 18.54 8.53 -2.03
CA VAL A 269 17.77 9.64 -2.59
C VAL A 269 18.00 10.86 -1.71
N TRP A 270 18.85 11.78 -2.16
CA TRP A 270 19.24 12.94 -1.37
C TRP A 270 18.33 14.14 -1.65
N PRO A 271 17.83 14.87 -0.62
CA PRO A 271 16.89 15.98 -0.80
C PRO A 271 17.45 17.19 -1.55
N HIS A 272 18.77 17.35 -1.64
CA HIS A 272 19.44 18.42 -2.41
C HIS A 272 19.66 18.03 -3.88
N ARG A 273 19.51 16.76 -4.23
CA ARG A 273 19.66 16.26 -5.62
C ARG A 273 18.32 16.01 -6.29
N VAL A 274 17.25 15.82 -5.51
CA VAL A 274 15.88 15.58 -6.03
C VAL A 274 14.86 16.39 -5.26
N ARG A 275 13.72 16.65 -5.87
CA ARG A 275 12.59 17.29 -5.21
C ARG A 275 11.85 16.28 -4.30
N GLY A 276 12.37 16.04 -3.10
CA GLY A 276 11.87 15.08 -2.12
C GLY A 276 12.54 15.26 -0.76
N ASP A 277 12.06 14.52 0.25
CA ASP A 277 12.57 14.63 1.63
C ASP A 277 13.77 13.70 1.90
N GLY A 278 14.03 12.79 0.97
CA GLY A 278 15.10 11.81 1.06
C GLY A 278 14.64 10.40 1.43
N HIS A 279 15.36 9.41 0.93
CA HIS A 279 15.07 8.01 1.15
C HIS A 279 16.31 7.15 0.88
N PHE A 280 16.34 5.96 1.45
CA PHE A 280 17.28 4.90 1.07
C PHE A 280 16.49 3.68 0.61
N VAL A 281 17.00 2.99 -0.39
CA VAL A 281 16.39 1.75 -0.89
C VAL A 281 17.44 0.76 -1.33
N ALA A 282 17.23 -0.52 -1.01
CA ALA A 282 18.05 -1.63 -1.48
C ALA A 282 17.15 -2.72 -2.07
N ARG A 283 17.60 -3.35 -3.16
CA ARG A 283 16.95 -4.50 -3.79
C ARG A 283 17.86 -5.72 -3.75
N LEU A 284 17.31 -6.81 -3.22
CA LEU A 284 18.02 -8.06 -2.99
C LEU A 284 17.24 -9.21 -3.64
N ARG A 285 17.95 -10.14 -4.28
CA ARG A 285 17.39 -11.32 -4.93
C ARG A 285 17.73 -12.57 -4.14
N LYS A 286 16.71 -13.38 -3.78
CA LYS A 286 16.92 -14.69 -3.19
C LYS A 286 17.32 -15.70 -4.26
N GLY A 287 18.41 -16.41 -4.09
CA GLY A 287 18.85 -17.47 -4.99
C GLY A 287 17.88 -18.66 -5.02
N GLY A 288 18.09 -19.53 -6.02
CA GLY A 288 17.31 -20.75 -6.19
C GLY A 288 16.15 -20.62 -7.21
N GLU A 289 15.70 -21.74 -7.71
CA GLU A 289 14.59 -21.84 -8.66
C GLU A 289 13.24 -21.77 -7.91
N PRO A 290 12.22 -21.09 -8.49
CA PRO A 290 10.88 -21.11 -7.97
C PRO A 290 10.37 -22.55 -7.88
N ARG A 291 10.04 -23.00 -6.68
CA ARG A 291 9.40 -24.31 -6.52
C ARG A 291 8.00 -24.24 -7.14
N PRO A 292 7.56 -25.28 -7.89
CA PRO A 292 6.19 -25.35 -8.37
C PRO A 292 5.25 -25.17 -7.17
N ALA A 293 4.22 -24.33 -7.33
CA ALA A 293 3.25 -24.08 -6.28
C ALA A 293 2.74 -25.42 -5.74
N LYS A 294 2.93 -25.69 -4.44
CA LYS A 294 2.29 -26.84 -3.81
C LYS A 294 0.80 -26.69 -4.08
N LYS A 295 0.18 -27.74 -4.66
CA LYS A 295 -1.28 -27.77 -4.79
C LYS A 295 -1.87 -27.40 -3.45
N GLU A 296 -2.62 -26.31 -3.43
CA GLU A 296 -3.28 -25.85 -2.21
C GLU A 296 -4.07 -27.01 -1.64
N ARG A 297 -3.74 -27.46 -0.44
CA ARG A 297 -4.58 -28.43 0.26
C ARG A 297 -5.91 -27.73 0.46
N PRO A 298 -7.04 -28.36 0.04
CA PRO A 298 -8.34 -27.77 0.33
C PRO A 298 -8.40 -27.51 1.83
N ALA A 299 -8.77 -26.28 2.20
CA ALA A 299 -8.94 -25.90 3.59
C ALA A 299 -9.73 -27.00 4.32
N ARG A 300 -9.30 -27.40 5.52
CA ARG A 300 -10.05 -28.34 6.34
C ARG A 300 -11.48 -27.81 6.44
N ARG A 301 -12.42 -28.50 5.78
CA ARG A 301 -13.85 -28.20 5.88
C ARG A 301 -14.25 -28.37 7.35
N GLY A 302 -14.28 -27.26 8.06
CA GLY A 302 -15.11 -27.12 9.23
C GLY A 302 -16.56 -27.27 8.78
N ARG A 303 -17.48 -27.73 9.65
CA ARG A 303 -18.92 -27.96 9.43
C ARG A 303 -19.41 -27.53 8.06
N ALA A 304 -20.16 -28.37 7.34
CA ALA A 304 -20.67 -28.10 6.00
C ALA A 304 -21.15 -26.64 5.88
N GLU A 305 -20.27 -25.80 5.35
CA GLU A 305 -20.61 -24.39 5.12
C GLU A 305 -21.55 -24.38 3.90
N GLU A 306 -22.61 -23.60 4.01
CA GLU A 306 -23.54 -23.34 2.92
C GLU A 306 -22.75 -22.83 1.70
N PRO A 307 -22.99 -23.39 0.50
CA PRO A 307 -22.25 -22.95 -0.70
C PRO A 307 -22.47 -21.45 -0.93
N LEU A 308 -21.37 -20.69 -1.11
CA LEU A 308 -21.42 -19.22 -1.26
C LEU A 308 -21.61 -18.77 -2.71
N GLU A 309 -21.44 -19.68 -3.67
CA GLU A 309 -21.60 -19.41 -5.10
C GLU A 309 -23.00 -18.91 -5.47
N PRO A 310 -24.12 -19.43 -4.90
CA PRO A 310 -25.45 -18.88 -5.15
C PRO A 310 -25.61 -17.44 -4.68
N LEU A 311 -24.95 -17.07 -3.58
CA LEU A 311 -24.96 -15.68 -3.07
C LEU A 311 -24.20 -14.74 -4.01
N LEU A 312 -23.07 -15.20 -4.56
CA LEU A 312 -22.32 -14.44 -5.57
C LEU A 312 -23.15 -14.27 -6.85
N ALA A 313 -23.75 -15.34 -7.36
CA ALA A 313 -24.62 -15.28 -8.54
C ALA A 313 -25.79 -14.30 -8.35
N ARG A 314 -26.39 -14.29 -7.17
CA ARG A 314 -27.44 -13.34 -6.81
C ARG A 314 -26.92 -11.90 -6.77
N LEU A 315 -25.75 -11.66 -6.18
CA LEU A 315 -25.11 -10.34 -6.15
C LEU A 315 -24.85 -9.84 -7.56
N GLU A 316 -24.30 -10.69 -8.43
CA GLU A 316 -24.00 -10.31 -9.81
C GLU A 316 -25.27 -10.11 -10.65
N GLY A 317 -26.33 -10.85 -10.39
CA GLY A 317 -27.61 -10.67 -11.06
C GLY A 317 -28.37 -9.41 -10.64
N GLU A 318 -28.37 -9.09 -9.35
CA GLU A 318 -29.22 -8.02 -8.79
C GLU A 318 -28.49 -6.68 -8.62
N ILE A 319 -27.16 -6.68 -8.40
CA ILE A 319 -26.43 -5.50 -7.90
C ILE A 319 -25.28 -5.07 -8.83
N ALA A 320 -24.28 -5.94 -9.01
CA ALA A 320 -23.09 -5.59 -9.78
C ALA A 320 -22.28 -6.81 -10.17
N GLU A 321 -21.68 -6.79 -11.37
CA GLU A 321 -20.72 -7.79 -11.81
C GLU A 321 -19.33 -7.49 -11.27
N LEU A 322 -18.63 -8.51 -10.76
CA LEU A 322 -17.25 -8.41 -10.35
C LEU A 322 -16.31 -8.36 -11.55
N PRO A 323 -15.20 -7.59 -11.48
CA PRO A 323 -14.18 -7.61 -12.50
C PRO A 323 -13.53 -9.00 -12.61
N PRO A 324 -13.14 -9.44 -13.84
CA PRO A 324 -12.57 -10.79 -14.06
C PRO A 324 -11.37 -11.11 -13.16
N ALA A 325 -10.51 -10.11 -12.90
CA ALA A 325 -9.33 -10.27 -12.04
C ALA A 325 -9.68 -10.72 -10.61
N LEU A 326 -10.85 -10.34 -10.10
CA LEU A 326 -11.31 -10.69 -8.76
C LEU A 326 -12.05 -12.04 -8.73
N ARG A 327 -12.62 -12.50 -9.84
CA ARG A 327 -13.39 -13.76 -9.90
C ARG A 327 -12.55 -15.03 -9.62
N CYS A 328 -11.23 -14.95 -9.77
CA CYS A 328 -10.32 -16.04 -9.44
C CYS A 328 -10.10 -16.22 -7.92
N GLY A 329 -10.63 -15.32 -7.11
CA GLY A 329 -10.53 -15.39 -5.66
C GLY A 329 -11.43 -16.45 -5.03
N ARG A 330 -11.18 -16.72 -3.74
CA ARG A 330 -11.96 -17.65 -2.92
C ARG A 330 -12.96 -16.87 -2.07
N LEU A 331 -14.24 -17.30 -2.09
CA LEU A 331 -15.25 -16.75 -1.18
C LEU A 331 -15.03 -17.30 0.24
N ILE A 332 -15.11 -16.41 1.21
CA ILE A 332 -15.07 -16.74 2.64
C ILE A 332 -16.21 -16.05 3.37
N ARG A 333 -16.77 -16.71 4.37
CA ARG A 333 -17.82 -16.14 5.22
C ARG A 333 -17.26 -15.86 6.63
N GLN A 334 -17.50 -14.65 7.11
CA GLN A 334 -17.23 -14.25 8.49
C GLN A 334 -18.51 -13.69 9.09
N ALA A 335 -19.13 -14.42 10.01
CA ALA A 335 -20.46 -14.12 10.53
C ALA A 335 -21.48 -13.90 9.39
N ASP A 336 -22.08 -12.72 9.31
CA ASP A 336 -23.04 -12.36 8.27
C ASP A 336 -22.38 -11.80 6.98
N TYR A 337 -21.05 -11.66 6.94
CA TYR A 337 -20.38 -11.01 5.82
C TYR A 337 -19.71 -12.04 4.90
N VAL A 338 -19.83 -11.80 3.60
CA VAL A 338 -19.15 -12.56 2.56
C VAL A 338 -18.02 -11.71 1.99
N HIS A 339 -16.83 -12.28 2.00
CA HIS A 339 -15.63 -11.66 1.48
C HIS A 339 -15.07 -12.45 0.31
N LEU A 340 -14.37 -11.76 -0.57
CA LEU A 340 -13.58 -12.35 -1.65
C LEU A 340 -12.10 -12.21 -1.28
N LEU A 341 -11.48 -13.34 -0.93
CA LEU A 341 -10.05 -13.44 -0.69
C LEU A 341 -9.33 -13.56 -2.05
N PRO A 342 -8.33 -12.73 -2.37
CA PRO A 342 -7.67 -12.78 -3.67
C PRO A 342 -6.95 -14.11 -3.90
N ALA A 343 -6.90 -14.55 -5.17
CA ALA A 343 -6.16 -15.75 -5.55
C ALA A 343 -4.68 -15.61 -5.19
N GLY A 344 -4.11 -16.65 -4.57
CA GLY A 344 -2.72 -16.65 -4.11
C GLY A 344 -2.50 -15.98 -2.74
N ALA A 345 -3.54 -15.48 -2.08
CA ALA A 345 -3.43 -15.06 -0.68
C ALA A 345 -3.09 -16.26 0.21
N PRO A 346 -2.24 -16.09 1.22
CA PRO A 346 -1.90 -17.15 2.15
C PRO A 346 -3.09 -17.54 3.03
N GLU A 347 -3.01 -18.70 3.70
CA GLU A 347 -3.99 -19.07 4.73
C GLU A 347 -3.92 -18.07 5.90
N LEU A 348 -5.08 -17.55 6.30
CA LEU A 348 -5.19 -16.48 7.29
C LEU A 348 -5.43 -16.97 8.72
N ASP A 349 -5.58 -18.29 8.92
CA ASP A 349 -5.85 -18.89 10.22
C ASP A 349 -4.76 -18.57 11.23
N GLY A 350 -5.18 -18.11 12.43
CA GLY A 350 -4.30 -17.74 13.53
C GLY A 350 -3.47 -16.48 13.30
N VAL A 351 -3.81 -15.67 12.30
CA VAL A 351 -3.33 -14.31 12.11
C VAL A 351 -4.46 -13.34 12.44
N LYS A 352 -4.15 -12.23 13.10
CA LYS A 352 -5.13 -11.17 13.31
C LYS A 352 -5.41 -10.45 12.00
N VAL A 353 -6.55 -10.78 11.39
CA VAL A 353 -6.98 -10.18 10.12
C VAL A 353 -7.82 -8.94 10.39
N ILE A 354 -7.46 -7.83 9.77
CA ILE A 354 -8.20 -6.55 9.80
C ILE A 354 -9.13 -6.44 8.60
N LYS A 355 -8.66 -6.84 7.41
CA LYS A 355 -9.42 -6.86 6.17
C LYS A 355 -9.08 -8.11 5.36
N PRO A 356 -9.99 -9.10 5.29
CA PRO A 356 -9.72 -10.37 4.59
C PRO A 356 -10.06 -10.29 3.09
N GLY A 357 -9.51 -9.33 2.37
CA GLY A 357 -9.87 -9.08 0.98
C GLY A 357 -11.07 -8.15 0.82
N LEU A 358 -11.82 -8.31 -0.28
CA LEU A 358 -12.96 -7.46 -0.62
C LEU A 358 -14.24 -7.92 0.09
N CYS A 359 -14.79 -7.09 0.97
CA CYS A 359 -16.12 -7.35 1.55
C CYS A 359 -17.21 -7.07 0.51
N LEU A 360 -17.88 -8.13 0.06
CA LEU A 360 -18.88 -8.07 -1.01
C LEU A 360 -20.26 -7.66 -0.48
N MET A 361 -20.76 -8.39 0.51
CA MET A 361 -22.13 -8.25 0.97
C MET A 361 -22.29 -8.69 2.43
N ARG A 362 -23.33 -8.16 3.05
CA ARG A 362 -23.93 -8.71 4.26
C ARG A 362 -25.14 -9.57 3.89
N VAL A 363 -25.22 -10.77 4.45
CA VAL A 363 -26.31 -11.72 4.21
C VAL A 363 -27.32 -11.62 5.35
N GLY A 364 -28.52 -11.18 5.05
CA GLY A 364 -29.67 -11.22 5.96
C GLY A 364 -30.53 -12.46 5.73
N ARG A 365 -31.60 -12.64 6.50
CA ARG A 365 -32.49 -13.83 6.41
C ARG A 365 -33.11 -14.03 5.00
N SER A 366 -33.48 -12.95 4.33
CA SER A 366 -34.15 -13.00 3.00
C SER A 366 -33.56 -12.06 1.97
N HIS A 367 -32.52 -11.31 2.30
CA HIS A 367 -31.93 -10.28 1.43
C HIS A 367 -30.42 -10.22 1.56
N ILE A 368 -29.77 -9.74 0.53
CA ILE A 368 -28.37 -9.37 0.53
C ILE A 368 -28.27 -7.83 0.52
N GLN A 369 -27.24 -7.32 1.21
CA GLN A 369 -26.93 -5.91 1.23
C GLN A 369 -25.48 -5.74 0.73
N PRO A 370 -25.27 -4.98 -0.36
CA PRO A 370 -23.91 -4.70 -0.83
C PRO A 370 -23.15 -3.86 0.19
N MET A 371 -21.89 -4.16 0.36
CA MET A 371 -21.03 -3.43 1.28
C MET A 371 -20.39 -2.21 0.60
N HIS A 372 -20.00 -1.22 1.42
CA HIS A 372 -19.32 -0.03 0.91
C HIS A 372 -18.03 -0.37 0.16
N ALA A 373 -17.28 -1.36 0.66
CA ALA A 373 -16.08 -1.86 0.00
C ALA A 373 -16.34 -2.36 -1.43
N LEU A 374 -17.48 -3.03 -1.67
CA LEU A 374 -17.89 -3.44 -3.03
C LEU A 374 -18.14 -2.22 -3.92
N ALA A 375 -18.84 -1.20 -3.42
CA ALA A 375 -19.08 0.02 -4.20
C ALA A 375 -17.78 0.68 -4.66
N LYS A 376 -16.74 0.65 -3.80
CA LYS A 376 -15.42 1.22 -4.09
C LYS A 376 -14.55 0.36 -4.98
N ALA A 377 -14.84 -0.94 -5.16
CA ALA A 377 -13.99 -1.86 -5.91
C ALA A 377 -13.74 -1.35 -7.33
N ALA A 378 -12.47 -1.24 -7.70
CA ALA A 378 -12.08 -0.81 -9.04
C ALA A 378 -12.53 -1.83 -10.09
N GLY A 379 -13.06 -1.34 -11.21
CA GLY A 379 -13.55 -2.19 -12.31
C GLY A 379 -14.91 -2.86 -12.06
N LEU A 380 -15.60 -2.55 -10.95
CA LEU A 380 -16.96 -3.03 -10.70
C LEU A 380 -17.92 -2.54 -11.79
N ARG A 381 -18.83 -3.41 -12.26
CA ARG A 381 -19.88 -3.07 -13.21
C ARG A 381 -21.25 -3.12 -12.52
N PRO A 382 -21.76 -2.00 -12.00
CA PRO A 382 -23.06 -1.95 -11.33
C PRO A 382 -24.20 -2.13 -12.34
N ARG A 383 -25.29 -2.76 -11.90
CA ARG A 383 -26.51 -2.91 -12.72
C ARG A 383 -27.25 -1.60 -12.89
N ARG A 384 -27.20 -0.71 -11.88
CA ARG A 384 -27.80 0.61 -11.89
C ARG A 384 -26.84 1.64 -11.36
N THR A 385 -26.81 2.80 -11.98
CA THR A 385 -26.03 3.95 -11.57
C THR A 385 -26.89 5.20 -11.52
N MET A 386 -26.51 6.14 -10.69
CA MET A 386 -27.09 7.47 -10.61
C MET A 386 -25.99 8.49 -10.35
N ASP A 387 -25.98 9.58 -11.12
CA ASP A 387 -25.06 10.67 -10.89
C ASP A 387 -25.51 11.57 -9.74
N ALA A 388 -24.57 11.98 -8.91
CA ALA A 388 -24.74 12.90 -7.82
C ALA A 388 -24.01 14.21 -8.10
N ASP A 389 -24.57 15.32 -7.65
CA ASP A 389 -23.82 16.53 -7.43
C ASP A 389 -22.88 16.39 -6.21
N GLU A 390 -22.01 17.36 -6.01
CA GLU A 390 -21.06 17.33 -4.89
C GLU A 390 -21.75 17.35 -3.52
N ALA A 391 -22.86 18.10 -3.38
CA ALA A 391 -23.60 18.21 -2.13
C ALA A 391 -24.21 16.86 -1.72
N LEU A 392 -24.87 16.17 -2.64
CA LEU A 392 -25.43 14.84 -2.42
C LEU A 392 -24.33 13.81 -2.10
N ALA A 393 -23.23 13.83 -2.85
CA ALA A 393 -22.11 12.92 -2.61
C ALA A 393 -21.53 13.11 -1.19
N ARG A 394 -21.31 14.35 -0.73
CA ARG A 394 -20.82 14.64 0.62
C ARG A 394 -21.81 14.21 1.72
N ARG A 395 -23.09 14.41 1.54
CA ARG A 395 -24.13 13.93 2.48
C ARG A 395 -24.10 12.40 2.61
N VAL A 396 -23.98 11.68 1.50
CA VAL A 396 -23.91 10.21 1.53
C VAL A 396 -22.60 9.74 2.20
N LEU A 397 -21.49 10.38 1.94
CA LEU A 397 -20.20 10.08 2.60
C LEU A 397 -20.23 10.37 4.11
N SER A 398 -21.02 11.34 4.55
CA SER A 398 -21.22 11.60 6.00
C SER A 398 -22.17 10.61 6.68
N GLY A 399 -22.68 9.60 5.92
CA GLY A 399 -23.54 8.53 6.45
C GLY A 399 -25.03 8.75 6.26
N GLU A 400 -25.44 9.85 5.60
CA GLU A 400 -26.86 10.06 5.29
C GLU A 400 -27.35 9.03 4.25
N LYS A 401 -28.62 8.65 4.37
CA LYS A 401 -29.29 7.75 3.44
C LYS A 401 -30.49 8.46 2.82
N PRO A 402 -30.27 9.38 1.89
CA PRO A 402 -31.36 10.11 1.25
C PRO A 402 -32.28 9.15 0.49
N LYS A 403 -33.57 9.45 0.46
CA LYS A 403 -34.50 8.79 -0.45
C LYS A 403 -34.20 9.30 -1.86
N LEU A 404 -34.00 8.35 -2.77
CA LEU A 404 -33.74 8.65 -4.17
C LEU A 404 -34.85 8.04 -5.03
N ASP A 405 -35.38 8.83 -5.93
CA ASP A 405 -36.30 8.37 -6.95
C ASP A 405 -35.55 7.52 -7.99
N GLY A 406 -36.27 6.60 -8.64
CA GLY A 406 -35.68 5.77 -9.69
C GLY A 406 -36.21 4.34 -9.68
N GLU A 407 -35.62 3.51 -10.52
CA GLU A 407 -35.94 2.08 -10.59
C GLU A 407 -35.64 1.38 -9.27
N ARG A 408 -36.56 0.55 -8.82
CA ARG A 408 -36.48 -0.15 -7.52
C ARG A 408 -35.25 -1.08 -7.48
N GLY A 409 -34.37 -0.91 -6.49
CA GLY A 409 -33.22 -1.79 -6.28
C GLY A 409 -32.03 -1.10 -5.66
N TRP A 410 -30.86 -1.79 -5.71
CA TRP A 410 -29.57 -1.22 -5.33
C TRP A 410 -28.97 -0.43 -6.49
N THR A 411 -28.70 0.84 -6.28
CA THR A 411 -28.15 1.76 -7.27
C THR A 411 -26.82 2.31 -6.76
N LEU A 412 -25.77 2.27 -7.58
CA LEU A 412 -24.48 2.89 -7.27
C LEU A 412 -24.60 4.40 -7.55
N LEU A 413 -24.49 5.18 -6.49
CA LEU A 413 -24.34 6.63 -6.62
C LEU A 413 -22.89 6.95 -7.04
N GLN A 414 -22.73 7.82 -8.04
CA GLN A 414 -21.44 8.24 -8.58
C GLN A 414 -21.35 9.76 -8.61
N TRP A 415 -20.16 10.28 -8.42
CA TRP A 415 -19.84 11.69 -8.66
C TRP A 415 -18.75 11.78 -9.71
N ARG A 416 -19.07 12.34 -10.88
CA ARG A 416 -18.16 12.42 -12.03
C ARG A 416 -17.51 11.05 -12.35
N GLY A 417 -18.30 9.98 -12.27
CA GLY A 417 -17.83 8.60 -12.48
C GLY A 417 -17.11 7.95 -11.29
N LEU A 418 -16.79 8.68 -10.23
CA LEU A 418 -16.22 8.10 -9.01
C LEU A 418 -17.33 7.52 -8.11
N PRO A 419 -17.19 6.27 -7.62
CA PRO A 419 -18.22 5.63 -6.81
C PRO A 419 -18.32 6.27 -5.43
N VAL A 420 -19.52 6.68 -5.05
CA VAL A 420 -19.85 7.21 -3.72
C VAL A 420 -20.30 6.07 -2.80
N GLY A 421 -21.30 5.28 -3.21
CA GLY A 421 -21.83 4.17 -2.44
C GLY A 421 -23.11 3.60 -3.03
N PHE A 422 -23.53 2.41 -2.56
CA PHE A 422 -24.81 1.82 -2.93
C PHE A 422 -25.95 2.38 -2.06
N LEU A 423 -27.00 2.83 -2.69
CA LEU A 423 -28.27 3.24 -2.05
C LEU A 423 -29.44 2.46 -2.63
N LYS A 424 -30.51 2.31 -1.88
CA LYS A 424 -31.78 1.79 -2.41
C LYS A 424 -32.56 2.91 -3.06
N THR A 425 -33.06 2.65 -4.27
CA THR A 425 -33.99 3.52 -5.03
C THR A 425 -35.37 2.90 -5.13
N GLY A 426 -36.38 3.69 -5.41
CA GLY A 426 -37.74 3.22 -5.63
C GLY A 426 -38.43 2.62 -4.38
N THR A 427 -38.14 3.15 -3.19
CA THR A 427 -38.77 2.72 -1.90
C THR A 427 -39.80 3.70 -1.43
#